data_8335be14a66e5eeba36fcdee9d376e74
#
_entry.id   8335be14a66e5eeba36fcdee9d376e74
#
_cell.length_a   1.000
_cell.length_b   1.000
_cell.length_c   1.000
_cell.angle_alpha   90.00
_cell.angle_beta   90.00
_cell.angle_gamma   90.00
#
_symmetry.space_group_name_H-M   'P 1'
#
loop_
_entity.id
_entity.type
_entity.pdbx_description
1 polymer ?
#
loop_
_entity_poly.entity_id
_entity_poly.type
_entity_poly.pdbx_seq_one_letter_code
_entity_poly.pdbx_strand_id
1 'polypeptide(L)'
;KMHGRVGDSPIIGAGLYVDNEIGAATATGHGEEVIRITGCHLVVELMRQGKSPQKACEEAVMRIVKPTQNRGKNLKDLQVGFIALNKKGEYGSYCVQGGFNYAVHDATGNKLIDANYFLK
;
A
#
# COMPACT_ATOMS: atom_id res chain seq x y z
N LYS A 1 2.12 8.10 -19.05
CA LYS A 1 2.55 6.70 -19.02
C LYS A 1 3.02 6.26 -20.40
N MET A 2 4.17 5.61 -20.50
CA MET A 2 4.70 5.13 -21.77
C MET A 2 3.84 4.00 -22.34
N HIS A 3 3.66 3.98 -23.65
CA HIS A 3 3.01 2.87 -24.36
C HIS A 3 3.75 1.55 -24.09
N GLY A 4 3.02 0.49 -23.82
CA GLY A 4 3.58 -0.83 -23.51
C GLY A 4 4.02 -1.04 -22.08
N ARG A 5 4.03 0.01 -21.24
CA ARG A 5 4.33 -0.15 -19.81
C ARG A 5 3.08 -0.61 -19.06
N VAL A 6 3.21 -1.70 -18.33
CA VAL A 6 2.10 -2.28 -17.55
C VAL A 6 2.22 -1.95 -16.05
N GLY A 7 3.36 -2.20 -15.43
CA GLY A 7 3.59 -1.98 -13.99
C GLY A 7 3.02 -3.09 -13.11
N ASP A 8 2.73 -2.75 -11.85
CA ASP A 8 2.26 -3.69 -10.83
C ASP A 8 0.74 -3.91 -10.82
N SER A 9 -0.03 -2.99 -11.39
CA SER A 9 -1.48 -2.97 -11.25
C SER A 9 -2.19 -4.29 -11.60
N PRO A 10 -1.84 -5.02 -12.70
CA PRO A 10 -2.51 -6.27 -13.01
C PRO A 10 -1.86 -7.50 -12.38
N ILE A 11 -0.80 -7.32 -11.60
CA ILE A 11 -0.08 -8.45 -11.01
C ILE A 11 -0.71 -8.79 -9.67
N ILE A 12 -1.40 -9.93 -9.64
CA ILE A 12 -2.04 -10.44 -8.42
C ILE A 12 -0.96 -10.73 -7.38
N GLY A 13 -1.12 -10.18 -6.19
CA GLY A 13 -0.14 -10.26 -5.10
C GLY A 13 0.75 -9.03 -5.02
N ALA A 14 0.95 -8.30 -6.11
CA ALA A 14 1.72 -7.05 -6.11
C ALA A 14 0.78 -5.83 -6.01
N GLY A 15 0.18 -5.40 -7.11
CA GLY A 15 -0.68 -4.21 -7.15
C GLY A 15 -2.07 -4.41 -6.56
N LEU A 16 -2.53 -5.65 -6.43
CA LEU A 16 -3.79 -6.00 -5.79
C LEU A 16 -3.73 -7.41 -5.20
N TYR A 17 -4.45 -7.62 -4.12
CA TYR A 17 -4.64 -8.96 -3.57
C TYR A 17 -5.89 -9.01 -2.69
N VAL A 18 -6.62 -10.12 -2.79
CA VAL A 18 -7.82 -10.37 -1.98
C VAL A 18 -7.78 -11.79 -1.45
N ASP A 19 -8.06 -11.93 -0.17
CA ASP A 19 -8.31 -13.21 0.49
C ASP A 19 -9.63 -13.08 1.24
N ASN A 20 -10.61 -13.89 0.86
CA ASN A 20 -11.96 -13.82 1.44
C ASN A 20 -11.99 -14.04 2.96
N GLU A 21 -10.99 -14.70 3.51
CA GLU A 21 -10.92 -14.93 4.96
C GLU A 21 -10.33 -13.75 5.72
N ILE A 22 -9.57 -12.89 5.05
CA ILE A 22 -8.76 -11.86 5.70
C ILE A 22 -9.16 -10.45 5.27
N GLY A 23 -9.11 -10.17 3.97
CA GLY A 23 -9.35 -8.83 3.46
C GLY A 23 -8.66 -8.59 2.14
N ALA A 24 -8.45 -7.31 1.82
CA ALA A 24 -7.95 -6.89 0.53
C ALA A 24 -6.93 -5.76 0.66
N ALA A 25 -6.08 -5.64 -0.34
CA ALA A 25 -5.14 -4.53 -0.45
C ALA A 25 -4.95 -4.14 -1.91
N THR A 26 -4.65 -2.87 -2.13
CA THR A 26 -4.23 -2.33 -3.42
C THR A 26 -3.09 -1.36 -3.24
N ALA A 27 -2.30 -1.16 -4.29
CA ALA A 27 -1.11 -0.33 -4.26
C ALA A 27 -1.04 0.60 -5.46
N THR A 28 -0.31 1.69 -5.31
CA THR A 28 0.00 2.63 -6.38
C THR A 28 1.40 3.23 -6.18
N GLY A 29 1.94 3.81 -7.24
CA GLY A 29 3.25 4.47 -7.23
C GLY A 29 4.28 3.74 -8.06
N HIS A 30 5.52 3.66 -7.57
CA HIS A 30 6.61 2.96 -8.25
C HIS A 30 6.40 1.45 -8.20
N GLY A 31 5.75 0.91 -9.22
CA GLY A 31 5.29 -0.49 -9.28
C GLY A 31 6.41 -1.51 -9.11
N GLU A 32 7.61 -1.22 -9.60
CA GLU A 32 8.78 -2.10 -9.46
C GLU A 32 9.13 -2.39 -7.98
N GLU A 33 8.94 -1.42 -7.11
CA GLU A 33 9.16 -1.62 -5.67
C GLU A 33 8.05 -2.45 -5.03
N VAL A 34 6.82 -2.26 -5.48
CA VAL A 34 5.67 -3.06 -5.04
C VAL A 34 5.84 -4.52 -5.47
N ILE A 35 6.26 -4.74 -6.72
CA ILE A 35 6.54 -6.09 -7.26
C ILE A 35 7.63 -6.77 -6.44
N ARG A 36 8.71 -6.05 -6.16
CA ARG A 36 9.88 -6.59 -5.46
C ARG A 36 9.53 -7.20 -4.10
N ILE A 37 8.56 -6.63 -3.39
CA ILE A 37 8.15 -7.12 -2.06
C ILE A 37 6.84 -7.92 -2.09
N THR A 38 6.24 -8.13 -3.26
CA THR A 38 4.91 -8.73 -3.40
C THR A 38 3.90 -8.00 -2.51
N GLY A 39 3.81 -6.67 -2.69
CA GLY A 39 3.32 -5.75 -1.68
C GLY A 39 1.93 -6.00 -1.16
N CYS A 40 0.93 -6.21 -2.03
CA CYS A 40 -0.44 -6.39 -1.56
C CYS A 40 -0.66 -7.76 -0.90
N HIS A 41 0.03 -8.81 -1.39
CA HIS A 41 0.03 -10.09 -0.69
C HIS A 41 0.64 -9.95 0.71
N LEU A 42 1.76 -9.23 0.82
CA LEU A 42 2.40 -8.96 2.12
C LEU A 42 1.45 -8.25 3.08
N VAL A 43 0.74 -7.21 2.62
CA VAL A 43 -0.22 -6.48 3.45
C VAL A 43 -1.32 -7.41 3.97
N VAL A 44 -1.92 -8.21 3.10
CA VAL A 44 -2.97 -9.16 3.50
C VAL A 44 -2.42 -10.22 4.45
N GLU A 45 -1.22 -10.72 4.21
CA GLU A 45 -0.58 -11.69 5.10
C GLU A 45 -0.27 -11.10 6.49
N LEU A 46 0.14 -9.84 6.55
CA LEU A 46 0.32 -9.15 7.84
C LEU A 46 -1.01 -8.98 8.59
N MET A 47 -2.11 -8.74 7.86
CA MET A 47 -3.44 -8.74 8.46
C MET A 47 -3.83 -10.12 8.96
N ARG A 48 -3.48 -11.19 8.24
CA ARG A 48 -3.67 -12.58 8.70
C ARG A 48 -2.98 -12.83 10.03
N GLN A 49 -1.80 -12.26 10.22
CA GLN A 49 -1.02 -12.38 11.45
C GLN A 49 -1.54 -11.50 12.60
N GLY A 50 -2.64 -10.79 12.39
CA GLY A 50 -3.30 -10.00 13.42
C GLY A 50 -3.04 -8.50 13.38
N LYS A 51 -2.29 -7.99 12.42
CA LYS A 51 -2.07 -6.55 12.29
C LYS A 51 -3.31 -5.86 11.75
N SER A 52 -3.55 -4.62 12.19
CA SER A 52 -4.59 -3.77 11.61
C SER A 52 -4.23 -3.41 10.16
N PRO A 53 -5.20 -3.04 9.32
CA PRO A 53 -4.91 -2.56 7.97
C PRO A 53 -3.89 -1.42 7.95
N GLN A 54 -4.00 -0.46 8.88
CA GLN A 54 -3.05 0.65 8.99
C GLN A 54 -1.62 0.17 9.27
N LYS A 55 -1.43 -0.72 10.24
CA LYS A 55 -0.11 -1.25 10.59
C LYS A 55 0.45 -2.15 9.50
N ALA A 56 -0.38 -2.92 8.83
CA ALA A 56 0.04 -3.76 7.71
C ALA A 56 0.57 -2.91 6.55
N CYS A 57 -0.13 -1.83 6.19
CA CYS A 57 0.34 -0.90 5.15
C CYS A 57 1.65 -0.22 5.56
N GLU A 58 1.76 0.23 6.80
CA GLU A 58 2.97 0.85 7.33
C GLU A 58 4.18 -0.08 7.22
N GLU A 59 4.03 -1.33 7.65
CA GLU A 59 5.12 -2.31 7.58
C GLU A 59 5.53 -2.63 6.15
N ALA A 60 4.57 -2.74 5.23
CA ALA A 60 4.87 -2.95 3.81
C ALA A 60 5.68 -1.78 3.24
N VAL A 61 5.31 -0.54 3.55
CA VAL A 61 6.07 0.64 3.13
C VAL A 61 7.49 0.61 3.72
N MET A 62 7.64 0.24 4.97
CA MET A 62 8.95 0.16 5.61
C MET A 62 9.87 -0.88 4.96
N ARG A 63 9.30 -1.95 4.40
CA ARG A 63 10.08 -2.94 3.64
C ARG A 63 10.57 -2.42 2.29
N ILE A 64 10.02 -1.32 1.81
CA ILE A 64 10.52 -0.60 0.63
C ILE A 64 11.54 0.46 1.07
N VAL A 65 11.21 1.21 2.11
CA VAL A 65 12.01 2.35 2.59
C VAL A 65 13.40 1.92 3.05
N LYS A 66 13.49 0.91 3.92
CA LYS A 66 14.77 0.48 4.49
C LYS A 66 15.80 0.06 3.44
N PRO A 67 15.50 -0.84 2.49
CA PRO A 67 16.46 -1.19 1.46
C PRO A 67 16.84 -0.01 0.55
N THR A 68 15.90 0.90 0.30
CA THR A 68 16.15 2.09 -0.52
C THR A 68 17.14 3.01 0.17
N GLN A 69 16.98 3.24 1.47
CA GLN A 69 17.93 4.01 2.28
C GLN A 69 19.29 3.33 2.32
N ASN A 70 19.34 2.00 2.50
CA ASN A 70 20.59 1.26 2.56
C ASN A 70 21.38 1.33 1.24
N ARG A 71 20.70 1.50 0.11
CA ARG A 71 21.33 1.71 -1.20
C ARG A 71 21.74 3.17 -1.44
N GLY A 72 21.54 4.04 -0.46
CA GLY A 72 21.88 5.46 -0.58
C GLY A 72 20.97 6.25 -1.53
N LYS A 73 19.83 5.69 -1.92
CA LYS A 73 18.88 6.38 -2.81
C LYS A 73 18.04 7.37 -2.03
N ASN A 74 17.71 8.49 -2.70
CA ASN A 74 16.88 9.53 -2.09
C ASN A 74 15.40 9.10 -2.08
N LEU A 75 14.80 9.08 -0.90
CA LEU A 75 13.38 8.76 -0.75
C LEU A 75 12.44 9.79 -1.38
N LYS A 76 12.93 11.00 -1.63
CA LYS A 76 12.14 12.05 -2.31
C LYS A 76 11.80 11.67 -3.76
N ASP A 77 12.56 10.77 -4.35
CA ASP A 77 12.32 10.28 -5.70
C ASP A 77 11.43 9.04 -5.73
N LEU A 78 10.94 8.61 -4.55
CA LEU A 78 10.15 7.39 -4.40
C LEU A 78 8.77 7.71 -3.84
N GLN A 79 7.73 7.25 -4.53
CA GLN A 79 6.37 7.25 -3.98
C GLN A 79 5.74 5.89 -4.17
N VAL A 80 5.27 5.31 -3.09
CA VAL A 80 4.44 4.10 -3.05
C VAL A 80 3.41 4.28 -1.95
N GLY A 81 2.18 3.89 -2.22
CA GLY A 81 1.12 3.89 -1.23
C GLY A 81 0.31 2.60 -1.29
N PHE A 82 -0.15 2.16 -0.13
CA PHE A 82 -1.04 1.02 0.02
C PHE A 82 -2.33 1.44 0.70
N ILE A 83 -3.43 0.80 0.29
CA ILE A 83 -4.72 0.88 0.98
C ILE A 83 -5.13 -0.56 1.31
N ALA A 84 -5.63 -0.78 2.50
CA ALA A 84 -6.07 -2.10 2.94
C ALA A 84 -7.41 -2.03 3.67
N LEU A 85 -8.15 -3.13 3.55
CA LEU A 85 -9.48 -3.32 4.17
C LEU A 85 -9.56 -4.74 4.71
N ASN A 86 -9.98 -4.91 5.95
CA ASN A 86 -10.21 -6.24 6.52
C ASN A 86 -11.70 -6.62 6.54
N LYS A 87 -11.99 -7.84 6.95
CA LYS A 87 -13.38 -8.34 7.01
C LYS A 87 -14.24 -7.68 8.07
N LYS A 88 -13.63 -7.01 9.04
CA LYS A 88 -14.37 -6.27 10.08
C LYS A 88 -14.79 -4.88 9.60
N GLY A 89 -14.43 -4.49 8.37
CA GLY A 89 -14.70 -3.16 7.83
C GLY A 89 -13.70 -2.11 8.29
N GLU A 90 -12.65 -2.49 8.99
CA GLU A 90 -11.54 -1.59 9.29
C GLU A 90 -10.69 -1.38 8.05
N TYR A 91 -10.21 -0.17 7.85
CA TYR A 91 -9.37 0.18 6.70
C TYR A 91 -8.20 1.04 7.15
N GLY A 92 -7.18 1.11 6.33
CA GLY A 92 -6.02 1.94 6.58
C GLY A 92 -5.19 2.15 5.33
N SER A 93 -4.25 3.05 5.44
CA SER A 93 -3.37 3.42 4.34
C SER A 93 -2.05 3.94 4.87
N TYR A 94 -0.99 3.75 4.10
CA TYR A 94 0.31 4.35 4.39
C TYR A 94 1.07 4.55 3.08
N CYS A 95 1.91 5.57 3.04
CA CYS A 95 2.71 5.87 1.85
C CYS A 95 4.09 6.39 2.23
N VAL A 96 4.96 6.51 1.23
CA VAL A 96 6.32 7.04 1.45
C VAL A 96 6.28 8.53 1.66
N GLN A 97 5.63 9.26 0.75
CA GLN A 97 5.55 10.73 0.79
C GLN A 97 4.12 11.20 0.98
N GLY A 98 3.96 12.34 1.64
CA GLY A 98 2.66 12.99 1.80
C GLY A 98 2.02 13.35 0.46
N GLY A 99 0.72 13.66 0.50
CA GLY A 99 -0.07 13.99 -0.68
C GLY A 99 -0.82 12.82 -1.29
N PHE A 100 -0.67 11.63 -0.73
CA PHE A 100 -1.48 10.46 -1.10
C PHE A 100 -2.77 10.48 -0.29
N ASN A 101 -3.91 10.41 -0.97
CA ASN A 101 -5.21 10.36 -0.31
C ASN A 101 -6.07 9.24 -0.90
N TYR A 102 -7.12 8.89 -0.19
CA TYR A 102 -8.06 7.87 -0.61
C TYR A 102 -9.48 8.25 -0.19
N ALA A 103 -10.45 7.72 -0.93
CA ALA A 103 -11.86 7.99 -0.69
C ALA A 103 -12.51 6.82 0.04
N VAL A 104 -13.37 7.14 1.00
CA VAL A 104 -14.18 6.16 1.73
C VAL A 104 -15.64 6.53 1.59
N HIS A 105 -16.46 5.53 1.24
CA HIS A 105 -17.91 5.66 1.27
C HIS A 105 -18.48 4.61 2.24
N ASP A 106 -19.21 5.09 3.24
CA ASP A 106 -19.85 4.23 4.25
C ASP A 106 -21.24 4.78 4.59
N ALA A 107 -21.86 4.22 5.64
CA ALA A 107 -23.19 4.65 6.09
C ALA A 107 -23.24 6.13 6.52
N THR A 108 -22.11 6.75 6.84
CA THR A 108 -22.01 8.15 7.25
C THR A 108 -21.73 9.11 6.08
N GLY A 109 -21.56 8.60 4.85
CA GLY A 109 -21.36 9.39 3.64
C GLY A 109 -19.99 9.18 3.00
N ASN A 110 -19.58 10.15 2.18
CA ASN A 110 -18.31 10.14 1.46
C ASN A 110 -17.26 10.95 2.23
N LYS A 111 -16.04 10.43 2.26
CA LYS A 111 -14.89 11.08 2.88
C LYS A 111 -13.68 10.97 1.98
N LEU A 112 -12.88 12.02 1.93
CA LEU A 112 -11.54 11.99 1.37
C LEU A 112 -10.56 12.04 2.54
N ILE A 113 -9.68 11.06 2.65
CA ILE A 113 -8.77 10.89 3.79
C ILE A 113 -7.33 10.97 3.29
N ASP A 114 -6.52 11.82 3.94
CA ASP A 114 -5.09 11.84 3.70
C ASP A 114 -4.41 10.67 4.40
N ALA A 115 -3.59 9.93 3.66
CA ALA A 115 -2.85 8.82 4.21
C ALA A 115 -1.71 9.30 5.11
N ASN A 116 -1.42 8.53 6.14
CA ASN A 116 -0.20 8.71 6.91
C ASN A 116 1.02 8.37 6.04
N TYR A 117 2.15 9.01 6.30
CA TYR A 117 3.32 8.87 5.44
C TYR A 117 4.62 8.87 6.26
N PHE A 118 5.66 8.29 5.67
CA PHE A 118 6.97 8.17 6.29
C PHE A 118 7.81 9.46 6.18
N LEU A 119 7.89 10.01 4.99
CA LEU A 119 8.76 11.17 4.70
C LEU A 119 7.99 12.48 4.85
N LYS A 120 8.37 13.23 5.83
CA LYS A 120 7.81 14.57 6.06
C LYS A 120 8.40 15.63 5.13
#